data_7979fb02d819acb72714dee69f151eff
#
_entry.id   7979fb02d819acb72714dee69f151eff
#
_cell.length_a   1.000
_cell.length_b   1.000
_cell.length_c   1.000
_cell.angle_alpha   90.00
_cell.angle_beta   90.00
_cell.angle_gamma   90.00
#
_symmetry.space_group_name_H-M   'P 1'
#
loop_
_entity.id
_entity.type
_entity.pdbx_description
1 polymer ?
#
loop_
_entity_poly.entity_id
_entity_poly.type
_entity_poly.pdbx_seq_one_letter_code
_entity_poly.pdbx_strand_id
1 'polypeptide(L)'
;MKVRPVVVIAILFVSLVVLRLYLNKSNEGFEGSNKEVVICKADWCGHCKKAAPEFQKLVGASPLTLKDGTTATVKLLDADQDKSEISKYKVRGYPTILVVNGGQTTEYPGERSYDGVLNFLNGL
;
A
#
# COMPACT_ATOMS: atom_id res chain seq x y z
N MET A 1 53.56 13.93 0.48
CA MET A 1 53.03 13.00 -0.54
C MET A 1 52.04 13.72 -1.43
N LYS A 2 52.31 13.79 -2.71
CA LYS A 2 51.36 14.35 -3.68
C LYS A 2 50.42 13.23 -4.17
N VAL A 3 49.16 13.24 -3.67
CA VAL A 3 48.14 12.36 -4.16
C VAL A 3 47.66 12.88 -5.52
N ARG A 4 47.64 12.02 -6.51
CA ARG A 4 47.16 12.41 -7.85
C ARG A 4 45.70 12.86 -7.78
N PRO A 5 45.29 13.94 -8.44
CA PRO A 5 43.93 14.46 -8.37
C PRO A 5 42.89 13.43 -8.83
N VAL A 6 43.26 12.53 -9.73
CA VAL A 6 42.41 11.42 -10.19
C VAL A 6 42.02 10.48 -9.04
N VAL A 7 42.95 10.19 -8.12
CA VAL A 7 42.70 9.33 -6.95
C VAL A 7 41.71 10.00 -6.00
N VAL A 8 41.87 11.30 -5.76
CA VAL A 8 40.98 12.08 -4.90
C VAL A 8 39.55 12.10 -5.45
N ILE A 9 39.41 12.34 -6.76
CA ILE A 9 38.11 12.33 -7.45
C ILE A 9 37.47 10.95 -7.37
N ALA A 10 38.23 9.88 -7.57
CA ALA A 10 37.74 8.50 -7.47
C ALA A 10 37.23 8.20 -6.05
N ILE A 11 37.94 8.61 -5.01
CA ILE A 11 37.54 8.41 -3.62
C ILE A 11 36.26 9.19 -3.30
N LEU A 12 36.14 10.44 -3.75
CA LEU A 12 34.95 11.25 -3.57
C LEU A 12 33.75 10.63 -4.28
N PHE A 13 33.94 10.13 -5.50
CA PHE A 13 32.88 9.49 -6.26
C PHE A 13 32.38 8.20 -5.59
N VAL A 14 33.29 7.35 -5.14
CA VAL A 14 32.95 6.13 -4.38
C VAL A 14 32.23 6.48 -3.09
N SER A 15 32.70 7.51 -2.36
CA SER A 15 32.07 7.98 -1.14
C SER A 15 30.61 8.46 -1.38
N LEU A 16 30.38 9.21 -2.45
CA LEU A 16 29.03 9.66 -2.83
C LEU A 16 28.12 8.50 -3.21
N VAL A 17 28.64 7.51 -3.95
CA VAL A 17 27.87 6.31 -4.32
C VAL A 17 27.50 5.50 -3.09
N VAL A 18 28.45 5.28 -2.19
CA VAL A 18 28.23 4.56 -0.93
C VAL A 18 27.21 5.32 -0.07
N LEU A 19 27.31 6.63 0.02
CA LEU A 19 26.37 7.47 0.76
C LEU A 19 24.96 7.37 0.17
N ARG A 20 24.83 7.41 -1.16
CA ARG A 20 23.53 7.23 -1.84
C ARG A 20 22.94 5.86 -1.58
N LEU A 21 23.72 4.80 -1.66
CA LEU A 21 23.27 3.45 -1.37
C LEU A 21 22.85 3.31 0.09
N TYR A 22 23.59 3.93 1.01
CA TYR A 22 23.27 3.92 2.43
C TYR A 22 21.98 4.68 2.73
N LEU A 23 21.78 5.86 2.14
CA LEU A 23 20.56 6.66 2.31
C LEU A 23 19.34 5.98 1.66
N ASN A 24 19.54 5.31 0.53
CA ASN A 24 18.47 4.55 -0.13
C ASN A 24 18.06 3.33 0.71
N LYS A 25 19.01 2.68 1.36
CA LYS A 25 18.74 1.55 2.25
C LYS A 25 18.00 1.98 3.53
N SER A 26 18.23 3.18 4.01
CA SER A 26 17.51 3.71 5.18
C SER A 26 16.04 4.05 4.87
N ASN A 27 15.69 4.26 3.60
CA ASN A 27 14.29 4.41 3.19
C ASN A 27 13.54 3.06 3.07
N GLU A 28 14.24 1.96 2.92
CA GLU A 28 13.66 0.61 2.94
C GLU A 28 13.52 0.05 4.36
N GLY A 29 14.12 0.68 5.34
CA GLY A 29 14.24 0.17 6.71
C GLY A 29 13.08 0.47 7.64
N PHE A 30 12.05 1.19 7.20
CA PHE A 30 10.83 1.39 7.99
C PHE A 30 9.66 0.59 7.40
N GLU A 31 9.86 -0.72 7.32
CA GLU A 31 8.75 -1.65 7.21
C GLU A 31 8.17 -1.91 8.60
N GLY A 32 7.73 -0.87 9.27
CA GLY A 32 6.64 -1.03 10.20
C GLY A 32 5.50 -1.58 9.35
N SER A 33 4.91 -2.69 9.73
CA SER A 33 3.90 -3.45 9.01
C SER A 33 2.81 -2.55 8.42
N ASN A 34 3.09 -1.95 7.28
CA ASN A 34 2.11 -1.16 6.54
C ASN A 34 1.12 -2.13 5.93
N LYS A 35 -0.13 -1.96 6.33
CA LYS A 35 -1.25 -2.73 5.78
C LYS A 35 -1.67 -2.10 4.46
N GLU A 36 -2.19 -2.91 3.56
CA GLU A 36 -2.79 -2.45 2.32
C GLU A 36 -4.23 -2.91 2.26
N VAL A 37 -5.13 -1.98 1.97
CA VAL A 37 -6.55 -2.28 1.73
C VAL A 37 -6.76 -2.29 0.22
N VAL A 38 -7.21 -3.42 -0.31
CA VAL A 38 -7.51 -3.59 -1.72
C VAL A 38 -9.02 -3.72 -1.87
N ILE A 39 -9.64 -2.73 -2.52
CA ILE A 39 -11.07 -2.72 -2.81
C ILE A 39 -11.27 -3.12 -4.26
N CYS A 40 -11.90 -4.26 -4.48
CA CYS A 40 -12.27 -4.73 -5.80
C CYS A 40 -13.74 -4.40 -6.08
N LYS A 41 -13.98 -3.61 -7.11
CA LYS A 41 -15.33 -3.18 -7.47
C LYS A 41 -15.58 -3.41 -8.97
N ALA A 42 -16.85 -3.32 -9.37
CA ALA A 42 -17.27 -3.35 -10.76
C ALA A 42 -18.32 -2.26 -10.99
N ASP A 43 -18.23 -1.54 -12.12
CA ASP A 43 -19.15 -0.43 -12.43
C ASP A 43 -20.58 -0.92 -12.68
N TRP A 44 -20.75 -2.15 -13.15
CA TRP A 44 -22.04 -2.78 -13.38
C TRP A 44 -22.67 -3.39 -12.11
N CYS A 45 -21.97 -3.38 -10.99
CA CYS A 45 -22.41 -3.98 -9.72
C CYS A 45 -23.22 -2.98 -8.89
N GLY A 46 -24.47 -3.30 -8.59
CA GLY A 46 -25.35 -2.43 -7.79
C GLY A 46 -24.86 -2.20 -6.36
N HIS A 47 -24.32 -3.22 -5.71
CA HIS A 47 -23.76 -3.11 -4.36
C HIS A 47 -22.51 -2.23 -4.34
N CYS A 48 -21.69 -2.29 -5.40
CA CYS A 48 -20.53 -1.42 -5.56
C CYS A 48 -20.95 0.04 -5.69
N LYS A 49 -22.01 0.33 -6.43
CA LYS A 49 -22.55 1.69 -6.58
C LYS A 49 -23.03 2.26 -5.26
N LYS A 50 -23.69 1.44 -4.43
CA LYS A 50 -24.15 1.85 -3.10
C LYS A 50 -22.98 2.15 -2.16
N ALA A 51 -21.90 1.37 -2.23
CA ALA A 51 -20.73 1.53 -1.39
C ALA A 51 -19.73 2.57 -1.92
N ALA A 52 -19.91 3.05 -3.15
CA ALA A 52 -18.96 3.97 -3.81
C ALA A 52 -18.61 5.22 -2.98
N PRO A 53 -19.54 5.90 -2.30
CA PRO A 53 -19.19 7.05 -1.45
C PRO A 53 -18.23 6.68 -0.32
N GLU A 54 -18.41 5.51 0.30
CA GLU A 54 -17.52 5.03 1.36
C GLU A 54 -16.15 4.63 0.80
N PHE A 55 -16.11 4.02 -0.36
CA PHE A 55 -14.84 3.70 -1.04
C PHE A 55 -14.07 4.96 -1.40
N GLN A 56 -14.74 6.01 -1.83
CA GLN A 56 -14.11 7.30 -2.12
C GLN A 56 -13.54 7.95 -0.87
N LYS A 57 -14.22 7.84 0.27
CA LYS A 57 -13.68 8.31 1.56
C LYS A 57 -12.40 7.56 1.93
N LEU A 58 -12.39 6.24 1.76
CA LEU A 58 -11.22 5.42 2.07
C LEU A 58 -10.03 5.79 1.18
N VAL A 59 -10.25 5.90 -0.12
CA VAL A 59 -9.22 6.27 -1.09
C VAL A 59 -8.70 7.68 -0.81
N GLY A 60 -9.60 8.64 -0.56
CA GLY A 60 -9.24 10.03 -0.28
C GLY A 60 -8.48 10.22 1.02
N ALA A 61 -8.68 9.36 2.01
CA ALA A 61 -7.99 9.38 3.30
C ALA A 61 -6.69 8.57 3.31
N SER A 62 -6.38 7.86 2.25
CA SER A 62 -5.15 7.06 2.15
C SER A 62 -3.89 7.96 2.15
N PRO A 63 -2.84 7.63 2.91
CA PRO A 63 -2.75 6.51 3.85
C PRO A 63 -3.50 6.74 5.17
N LEU A 64 -4.21 5.71 5.64
CA LEU A 64 -4.92 5.76 6.91
C LEU A 64 -3.94 5.60 8.07
N THR A 65 -4.03 6.45 9.08
CA THR A 65 -3.23 6.30 10.30
C THR A 65 -3.98 5.44 11.29
N LEU A 66 -3.35 4.35 11.73
CA LEU A 66 -3.91 3.40 12.67
C LEU A 66 -3.54 3.76 14.12
N LYS A 67 -4.26 3.21 15.09
CA LYS A 67 -4.05 3.46 16.52
C LYS A 67 -2.66 3.07 17.01
N ASP A 68 -2.05 2.06 16.40
CA ASP A 68 -0.70 1.58 16.72
C ASP A 68 0.43 2.44 16.09
N GLY A 69 0.08 3.50 15.37
CA GLY A 69 1.02 4.37 14.67
C GLY A 69 1.44 3.88 13.29
N THR A 70 1.01 2.71 12.86
CA THR A 70 1.24 2.22 11.49
C THR A 70 0.25 2.86 10.51
N THR A 71 0.48 2.67 9.22
CA THR A 71 -0.40 3.18 8.17
C THR A 71 -0.99 2.05 7.34
N ALA A 72 -2.13 2.33 6.73
CA ALA A 72 -2.77 1.46 5.76
C ALA A 72 -3.03 2.25 4.48
N THR A 73 -2.49 1.79 3.37
CA THR A 73 -2.78 2.36 2.05
C THR A 73 -4.04 1.74 1.48
N VAL A 74 -4.79 2.51 0.71
CA VAL A 74 -6.03 2.05 0.08
C VAL A 74 -5.88 2.06 -1.43
N LYS A 75 -6.20 0.94 -2.06
CA LYS A 75 -6.13 0.73 -3.49
C LYS A 75 -7.49 0.29 -4.00
N LEU A 76 -7.96 0.95 -5.06
CA LEU A 76 -9.23 0.63 -5.69
C LEU A 76 -8.97 -0.01 -7.04
N LEU A 77 -9.45 -1.24 -7.22
CA LEU A 77 -9.31 -2.01 -8.46
C LEU A 77 -10.67 -2.20 -9.12
N ASP A 78 -10.68 -2.04 -10.43
CA ASP A 78 -11.87 -2.22 -11.26
C ASP A 78 -11.85 -3.60 -11.94
N ALA A 79 -12.98 -4.32 -11.89
CA ALA A 79 -13.09 -5.65 -12.46
C ALA A 79 -12.80 -5.71 -13.96
N ASP A 80 -13.07 -4.65 -14.69
CA ASP A 80 -12.90 -4.60 -16.14
C ASP A 80 -11.53 -4.03 -16.56
N GLN A 81 -11.01 -3.06 -15.82
CA GLN A 81 -9.76 -2.36 -16.13
C GLN A 81 -8.54 -3.03 -15.51
N ASP A 82 -8.68 -3.62 -14.33
CA ASP A 82 -7.58 -4.16 -13.52
C ASP A 82 -7.63 -5.68 -13.39
N LYS A 83 -8.09 -6.38 -14.41
CA LYS A 83 -8.26 -7.84 -14.41
C LYS A 83 -7.00 -8.61 -14.02
N SER A 84 -5.86 -8.21 -14.55
CA SER A 84 -4.59 -8.89 -14.28
C SER A 84 -4.16 -8.75 -12.81
N GLU A 85 -4.43 -7.61 -12.21
CA GLU A 85 -4.09 -7.37 -10.81
C GLU A 85 -5.08 -8.08 -9.88
N ILE A 86 -6.37 -8.01 -10.17
CA ILE A 86 -7.41 -8.72 -9.42
C ILE A 86 -7.19 -10.23 -9.45
N SER A 87 -6.67 -10.77 -10.55
CA SER A 87 -6.39 -12.21 -10.66
C SER A 87 -5.35 -12.73 -9.66
N LYS A 88 -4.52 -11.85 -9.09
CA LYS A 88 -3.57 -12.21 -8.02
C LYS A 88 -4.28 -12.52 -6.70
N TYR A 89 -5.50 -12.07 -6.54
CA TYR A 89 -6.36 -12.31 -5.38
C TYR A 89 -7.48 -13.27 -5.77
N LYS A 90 -7.94 -14.06 -4.81
CA LYS A 90 -9.04 -15.00 -5.04
C LYS A 90 -10.39 -14.29 -4.86
N VAL A 91 -10.72 -13.36 -5.74
CA VAL A 91 -11.96 -12.60 -5.69
C VAL A 91 -13.10 -13.41 -6.31
N ARG A 92 -14.16 -13.66 -5.54
CA ARG A 92 -15.31 -14.46 -5.95
C ARG A 92 -16.51 -13.63 -6.37
N GLY A 93 -16.53 -12.36 -6.06
CA GLY A 93 -17.64 -11.45 -6.35
C GLY A 93 -17.29 -10.02 -6.01
N TYR A 94 -18.23 -9.12 -6.21
CA TYR A 94 -18.02 -7.70 -6.00
C TYR A 94 -19.14 -7.07 -5.16
N PRO A 95 -18.81 -6.06 -4.33
CA PRO A 95 -17.47 -5.63 -4.01
C PRO A 95 -16.78 -6.60 -3.05
N THR A 96 -15.47 -6.72 -3.17
CA THR A 96 -14.63 -7.46 -2.22
C THR A 96 -13.59 -6.51 -1.65
N ILE A 97 -13.48 -6.47 -0.34
CA ILE A 97 -12.47 -5.68 0.37
C ILE A 97 -11.47 -6.64 0.99
N LEU A 98 -10.21 -6.50 0.62
CA LEU A 98 -9.10 -7.33 1.09
C LEU A 98 -8.16 -6.49 1.93
N VAL A 99 -7.60 -7.08 2.96
CA VAL A 99 -6.53 -6.48 3.76
C VAL A 99 -5.28 -7.34 3.61
N VAL A 100 -4.22 -6.73 3.10
CA VAL A 100 -2.91 -7.36 2.97
C VAL A 100 -2.05 -6.89 4.14
N ASN A 101 -1.60 -7.82 4.93
CA ASN A 101 -0.78 -7.57 6.11
C ASN A 101 0.37 -8.57 6.17
N GLY A 102 1.60 -8.09 5.93
CA GLY A 102 2.80 -8.93 6.02
C GLY A 102 2.78 -10.15 5.10
N GLY A 103 2.25 -10.03 3.89
CA GLY A 103 2.14 -11.13 2.92
C GLY A 103 0.90 -12.00 3.09
N GLN A 104 0.11 -11.81 4.14
CA GLN A 104 -1.18 -12.46 4.32
C GLN A 104 -2.31 -11.58 3.78
N THR A 105 -3.22 -12.18 3.03
CA THR A 105 -4.42 -11.53 2.52
C THR A 105 -5.64 -12.06 3.25
N THR A 106 -6.40 -11.16 3.85
CA THR A 106 -7.64 -11.47 4.57
C THR A 106 -8.79 -10.72 3.94
N GLU A 107 -9.91 -11.39 3.69
CA GLU A 107 -11.12 -10.72 3.24
C GLU A 107 -11.80 -10.03 4.43
N TYR A 108 -12.16 -8.78 4.24
CA TYR A 108 -12.94 -8.03 5.22
C TYR A 108 -14.41 -8.43 5.14
N PRO A 109 -14.97 -9.02 6.22
CA PRO A 109 -16.32 -9.58 6.18
C PRO A 109 -17.41 -8.61 6.65
N GLY A 110 -17.04 -7.43 7.10
CA GLY A 110 -17.95 -6.50 7.76
C GLY A 110 -18.68 -5.56 6.81
N GLU A 111 -19.27 -4.51 7.39
CA GLU A 111 -19.98 -3.47 6.67
C GLU A 111 -19.03 -2.66 5.78
N ARG A 112 -19.46 -2.40 4.54
CA ARG A 112 -18.68 -1.67 3.53
C ARG A 112 -18.72 -0.16 3.79
N SER A 113 -18.21 0.24 4.95
CA SER A 113 -18.15 1.63 5.40
C SER A 113 -16.71 2.01 5.77
N TYR A 114 -16.42 3.30 5.72
CA TYR A 114 -15.13 3.85 6.17
C TYR A 114 -14.83 3.42 7.61
N ASP A 115 -15.78 3.62 8.50
CA ASP A 115 -15.60 3.32 9.92
C ASP A 115 -15.43 1.81 10.17
N GLY A 116 -16.19 0.99 9.48
CA GLY A 116 -16.10 -0.47 9.60
C GLY A 116 -14.71 -0.99 9.19
N VAL A 117 -14.21 -0.55 8.05
CA VAL A 117 -12.87 -0.93 7.57
C VAL A 117 -11.78 -0.42 8.52
N LEU A 118 -11.88 0.84 8.96
CA LEU A 118 -10.91 1.41 9.88
C LEU A 118 -10.86 0.66 11.22
N ASN A 119 -12.02 0.32 11.78
CA ASN A 119 -12.10 -0.46 13.00
C ASN A 119 -11.50 -1.87 12.84
N PHE A 120 -11.74 -2.50 11.72
CA PHE A 120 -11.14 -3.80 11.40
C PHE A 120 -9.61 -3.72 11.34
N LEU A 121 -9.08 -2.71 10.67
CA LEU A 121 -7.64 -2.48 10.58
C LEU A 121 -7.01 -2.25 11.95
N ASN A 122 -7.67 -1.51 12.82
CA ASN A 122 -7.20 -1.24 14.17
C ASN A 122 -7.25 -2.48 15.09
N GLY A 123 -8.01 -3.50 14.73
CA GLY A 123 -8.13 -4.75 15.47
C GLY A 123 -7.13 -5.84 15.03
N LEU A 124 -6.38 -5.59 14.00
CA LEU A 124 -5.43 -6.58 13.45
C LEU A 124 -4.10 -6.63 14.23
#